data_5bc8ef1f7a23af6244ab3795ef3ac42a
#
_entry.id   5bc8ef1f7a23af6244ab3795ef3ac42a
#
_cell.length_a   1.000
_cell.length_b   1.000
_cell.length_c   1.000
_cell.angle_alpha   90.00
_cell.angle_beta   90.00
_cell.angle_gamma   90.00
#
_symmetry.space_group_name_H-M   'P 1'
#
loop_
_entity.id
_entity.type
_entity.pdbx_description
1 polymer ?
#
loop_
_entity_poly.entity_id
_entity_poly.type
_entity_poly.pdbx_seq_one_letter_code
_entity_poly.pdbx_strand_id
1 'polypeptide(L)'
;VYYYMEDYSNAQKELTEAVNQKSTEGMLLLGMVYRAQGDTSNARSMYQQYVSADDSDPAKGYNGLALCDMDDGSYDSALENISKGLEDASTEEMQDLLFNEIVVYEKKLDFVTALSKMQEYIKMFPDDENAAKELTFLQSRNGELSNDTASDTTENIDAEAASDAGDTTDTSDGS
;
A
#
# COMPACT_ATOMS: atom_id res chain seq x y z
N VAL A 1 -25.32 8.65 -9.30
CA VAL A 1 -25.86 7.66 -10.26
C VAL A 1 -24.88 7.44 -11.41
N TYR A 2 -24.41 8.49 -12.11
CA TYR A 2 -23.50 8.37 -13.27
C TYR A 2 -22.14 7.74 -12.92
N TYR A 3 -21.60 7.98 -11.73
CA TYR A 3 -20.36 7.35 -11.27
C TYR A 3 -20.43 5.81 -11.30
N TYR A 4 -21.54 5.26 -10.82
CA TYR A 4 -21.75 3.81 -10.83
C TYR A 4 -22.00 3.20 -12.22
N MET A 5 -22.29 4.05 -13.21
CA MET A 5 -22.47 3.65 -14.61
C MET A 5 -21.22 3.90 -15.47
N GLU A 6 -20.09 4.30 -14.84
CA GLU A 6 -18.86 4.72 -15.53
C GLU A 6 -19.07 5.92 -16.50
N ASP A 7 -20.16 6.68 -16.31
CA ASP A 7 -20.39 7.93 -17.04
C ASP A 7 -19.74 9.11 -16.29
N TYR A 8 -18.42 9.09 -16.29
CA TYR A 8 -17.61 10.06 -15.55
C TYR A 8 -17.81 11.50 -16.05
N SER A 9 -18.14 11.71 -17.33
CA SER A 9 -18.32 13.04 -17.89
C SER A 9 -19.56 13.75 -17.33
N ASN A 10 -20.68 13.06 -17.22
CA ASN A 10 -21.88 13.61 -16.62
C ASN A 10 -21.75 13.72 -15.11
N ALA A 11 -21.14 12.73 -14.44
CA ALA A 11 -20.85 12.80 -13.02
C ALA A 11 -19.98 14.03 -12.67
N GLN A 12 -18.91 14.27 -13.42
CA GLN A 12 -18.02 15.41 -13.24
C GLN A 12 -18.75 16.74 -13.37
N LYS A 13 -19.65 16.89 -14.39
CA LYS A 13 -20.42 18.11 -14.60
C LYS A 13 -21.34 18.42 -13.41
N GLU A 14 -22.14 17.43 -12.97
CA GLU A 14 -23.08 17.61 -11.86
C GLU A 14 -22.35 17.86 -10.54
N LEU A 15 -21.25 17.14 -10.28
CA LEU A 15 -20.47 17.31 -9.07
C LEU A 15 -19.71 18.63 -9.04
N THR A 16 -19.23 19.13 -10.21
CA THR A 16 -18.63 20.47 -10.29
C THR A 16 -19.66 21.54 -9.90
N GLU A 17 -20.91 21.40 -10.31
CA GLU A 17 -22.00 22.30 -9.89
C GLU A 17 -22.22 22.23 -8.37
N ALA A 18 -22.24 21.03 -7.80
CA ALA A 18 -22.37 20.83 -6.35
C ALA A 18 -21.21 21.47 -5.57
N VAL A 19 -19.96 21.31 -6.04
CA VAL A 19 -18.79 21.96 -5.45
C VAL A 19 -18.88 23.48 -5.52
N ASN A 20 -19.36 24.06 -6.62
CA ASN A 20 -19.61 25.50 -6.76
C ASN A 20 -20.66 26.01 -5.75
N GLN A 21 -21.57 25.13 -5.32
CA GLN A 21 -22.54 25.40 -4.25
C GLN A 21 -21.98 25.06 -2.84
N LYS A 22 -20.69 24.78 -2.73
CA LYS A 22 -19.97 24.43 -1.49
C LYS A 22 -20.43 23.11 -0.87
N SER A 23 -20.83 22.13 -1.67
CA SER A 23 -21.14 20.79 -1.18
C SER A 23 -19.86 20.05 -0.79
N THR A 24 -19.70 19.72 0.46
CA THR A 24 -18.57 18.92 0.97
C THR A 24 -18.61 17.52 0.38
N GLU A 25 -19.77 16.87 0.37
CA GLU A 25 -19.95 15.58 -0.30
C GLU A 25 -19.63 15.65 -1.79
N GLY A 26 -19.97 16.77 -2.46
CA GLY A 26 -19.60 17.03 -3.84
C GLY A 26 -18.09 17.02 -4.08
N MET A 27 -17.30 17.55 -3.15
CA MET A 27 -15.83 17.53 -3.22
C MET A 27 -15.29 16.12 -3.14
N LEU A 28 -15.78 15.30 -2.19
CA LEU A 28 -15.36 13.91 -2.03
C LEU A 28 -15.65 13.10 -3.30
N LEU A 29 -16.88 13.15 -3.79
CA LEU A 29 -17.31 12.40 -4.97
C LEU A 29 -16.61 12.88 -6.25
N LEU A 30 -16.37 14.19 -6.41
CA LEU A 30 -15.64 14.72 -7.54
C LEU A 30 -14.16 14.29 -7.53
N GLY A 31 -13.55 14.23 -6.34
CA GLY A 31 -12.22 13.65 -6.17
C GLY A 31 -12.15 12.19 -6.63
N MET A 32 -13.14 11.37 -6.28
CA MET A 32 -13.25 9.98 -6.74
C MET A 32 -13.40 9.88 -8.28
N VAL A 33 -14.20 10.76 -8.88
CA VAL A 33 -14.38 10.81 -10.34
C VAL A 33 -13.06 11.17 -11.03
N TYR A 34 -12.36 12.21 -10.58
CA TYR A 34 -11.06 12.59 -11.14
C TYR A 34 -10.05 11.46 -11.03
N ARG A 35 -9.98 10.82 -9.87
CA ARG A 35 -9.07 9.68 -9.67
C ARG A 35 -9.40 8.51 -10.61
N ALA A 36 -10.68 8.18 -10.79
CA ALA A 36 -11.13 7.15 -11.72
C ALA A 36 -10.81 7.46 -13.19
N GLN A 37 -10.69 8.76 -13.55
CA GLN A 37 -10.22 9.21 -14.84
C GLN A 37 -8.69 9.26 -14.97
N GLY A 38 -7.93 8.97 -13.92
CA GLY A 38 -6.48 9.07 -13.87
C GLY A 38 -5.95 10.50 -13.65
N ASP A 39 -6.83 11.46 -13.34
CA ASP A 39 -6.47 12.84 -13.03
C ASP A 39 -6.19 12.98 -11.52
N THR A 40 -5.06 12.43 -11.08
CA THR A 40 -4.65 12.45 -9.68
C THR A 40 -4.43 13.87 -9.15
N SER A 41 -4.06 14.83 -9.99
CA SER A 41 -3.84 16.22 -9.59
C SER A 41 -5.14 16.91 -9.17
N ASN A 42 -6.19 16.80 -9.98
CA ASN A 42 -7.50 17.36 -9.64
C ASN A 42 -8.18 16.57 -8.51
N ALA A 43 -8.02 15.25 -8.47
CA ALA A 43 -8.50 14.42 -7.37
C ALA A 43 -7.91 14.89 -6.04
N ARG A 44 -6.60 15.07 -5.96
CA ARG A 44 -5.88 15.56 -4.79
C ARG A 44 -6.39 16.93 -4.33
N SER A 45 -6.61 17.86 -5.29
CA SER A 45 -7.16 19.18 -4.98
C SER A 45 -8.55 19.09 -4.33
N MET A 46 -9.41 18.20 -4.81
CA MET A 46 -10.74 18.00 -4.24
C MET A 46 -10.68 17.39 -2.83
N TYR A 47 -9.85 16.36 -2.62
CA TYR A 47 -9.69 15.75 -1.31
C TYR A 47 -9.07 16.72 -0.29
N GLN A 48 -8.13 17.59 -0.68
CA GLN A 48 -7.57 18.63 0.19
C GLN A 48 -8.63 19.66 0.60
N GLN A 49 -9.49 20.08 -0.33
CA GLN A 49 -10.62 20.97 -0.02
C GLN A 49 -11.62 20.26 0.91
N TYR A 50 -11.91 18.99 0.66
CA TYR A 50 -12.78 18.18 1.50
C TYR A 50 -12.26 18.11 2.93
N VAL A 51 -11.01 17.74 3.17
CA VAL A 51 -10.39 17.65 4.50
C VAL A 51 -10.43 18.99 5.24
N SER A 52 -10.40 20.12 4.50
CA SER A 52 -10.41 21.46 5.07
C SER A 52 -11.82 22.01 5.38
N ALA A 53 -12.87 21.28 5.01
CA ALA A 53 -14.24 21.71 5.26
C ALA A 53 -14.69 21.32 6.68
N ASP A 54 -15.44 22.22 7.34
CA ASP A 54 -15.85 22.06 8.75
C ASP A 54 -16.79 20.85 8.99
N ASP A 55 -17.53 20.44 7.95
CA ASP A 55 -18.50 19.34 7.98
C ASP A 55 -17.98 18.07 7.28
N SER A 56 -16.67 17.99 7.02
CA SER A 56 -16.05 16.83 6.44
C SER A 56 -15.84 15.70 7.44
N ASP A 57 -15.65 14.52 6.90
CA ASP A 57 -15.05 13.38 7.59
C ASP A 57 -13.58 13.29 7.18
N PRO A 58 -12.63 13.74 8.00
CA PRO A 58 -11.23 13.79 7.59
C PRO A 58 -10.66 12.45 7.17
N ALA A 59 -11.11 11.34 7.78
CA ALA A 59 -10.64 9.98 7.45
C ALA A 59 -10.90 9.65 5.98
N LYS A 60 -12.08 9.96 5.44
CA LYS A 60 -12.40 9.75 4.02
C LYS A 60 -11.52 10.58 3.09
N GLY A 61 -11.29 11.82 3.45
CA GLY A 61 -10.43 12.72 2.68
C GLY A 61 -8.97 12.27 2.65
N TYR A 62 -8.42 11.89 3.81
CA TYR A 62 -7.07 11.35 3.91
C TYR A 62 -6.93 10.00 3.21
N ASN A 63 -7.94 9.14 3.25
CA ASN A 63 -7.96 7.92 2.45
C ASN A 63 -7.89 8.23 0.94
N GLY A 64 -8.67 9.22 0.46
CA GLY A 64 -8.60 9.70 -0.92
C GLY A 64 -7.22 10.23 -1.31
N LEU A 65 -6.56 11.01 -0.43
CA LEU A 65 -5.19 11.52 -0.63
C LEU A 65 -4.18 10.37 -0.68
N ALA A 66 -4.28 9.40 0.23
CA ALA A 66 -3.42 8.22 0.24
C ALA A 66 -3.54 7.40 -1.06
N LEU A 67 -4.75 7.22 -1.57
CA LEU A 67 -4.99 6.53 -2.83
C LEU A 67 -4.38 7.29 -4.03
N CYS A 68 -4.43 8.63 -4.06
CA CYS A 68 -3.73 9.43 -5.06
C CYS A 68 -2.20 9.25 -4.96
N ASP A 69 -1.65 9.22 -3.74
CA ASP A 69 -0.22 9.00 -3.52
C ASP A 69 0.21 7.60 -3.97
N MET A 70 -0.63 6.59 -3.76
CA MET A 70 -0.39 5.22 -4.24
C MET A 70 -0.41 5.14 -5.77
N ASP A 71 -1.33 5.85 -6.43
CA ASP A 71 -1.42 5.93 -7.89
C ASP A 71 -0.18 6.62 -8.49
N ASP A 72 0.36 7.63 -7.80
CA ASP A 72 1.58 8.36 -8.18
C ASP A 72 2.87 7.64 -7.77
N GLY A 73 2.81 6.52 -7.05
CA GLY A 73 3.96 5.78 -6.52
C GLY A 73 4.65 6.45 -5.32
N SER A 74 4.01 7.45 -4.72
CA SER A 74 4.52 8.22 -3.56
C SER A 74 4.18 7.52 -2.24
N TYR A 75 4.68 6.30 -2.06
CA TYR A 75 4.26 5.39 -0.99
C TYR A 75 4.48 5.92 0.43
N ASP A 76 5.55 6.68 0.68
CA ASP A 76 5.79 7.26 2.02
C ASP A 76 4.75 8.34 2.34
N SER A 77 4.36 9.16 1.36
CA SER A 77 3.26 10.13 1.51
C SER A 77 1.91 9.43 1.72
N ALA A 78 1.68 8.30 1.04
CA ALA A 78 0.48 7.49 1.25
C ALA A 78 0.38 7.01 2.70
N LEU A 79 1.48 6.49 3.29
CA LEU A 79 1.53 6.08 4.70
C LEU A 79 1.28 7.24 5.66
N GLU A 80 1.80 8.44 5.37
CA GLU A 80 1.52 9.63 6.17
C GLU A 80 0.03 10.01 6.14
N ASN A 81 -0.60 9.97 4.97
CA ASN A 81 -2.03 10.27 4.85
C ASN A 81 -2.89 9.19 5.51
N ILE A 82 -2.53 7.91 5.38
CA ILE A 82 -3.19 6.81 6.11
C ILE A 82 -3.11 7.04 7.61
N SER A 83 -1.94 7.38 8.14
CA SER A 83 -1.75 7.66 9.57
C SER A 83 -2.65 8.80 10.06
N LYS A 84 -2.74 9.89 9.29
CA LYS A 84 -3.65 11.02 9.62
C LYS A 84 -5.12 10.60 9.57
N GLY A 85 -5.52 9.80 8.59
CA GLY A 85 -6.88 9.30 8.49
C GLY A 85 -7.28 8.40 9.65
N LEU A 86 -6.34 7.64 10.21
CA LEU A 86 -6.59 6.74 11.34
C LEU A 86 -6.79 7.45 12.69
N GLU A 87 -6.43 8.74 12.83
CA GLU A 87 -6.53 9.48 14.10
C GLU A 87 -7.98 9.57 14.60
N ASP A 88 -8.94 9.75 13.68
CA ASP A 88 -10.37 9.92 14.02
C ASP A 88 -11.29 9.01 13.20
N ALA A 89 -10.75 7.93 12.62
CA ALA A 89 -11.50 7.03 11.75
C ALA A 89 -12.57 6.24 12.51
N SER A 90 -13.77 6.13 11.92
CA SER A 90 -14.76 5.13 12.31
C SER A 90 -14.24 3.71 12.03
N THR A 91 -14.96 2.68 12.52
CA THR A 91 -14.57 1.27 12.26
C THR A 91 -14.51 0.94 10.77
N GLU A 92 -15.42 1.47 9.97
CA GLU A 92 -15.48 1.23 8.52
C GLU A 92 -14.29 1.91 7.81
N GLU A 93 -14.02 3.17 8.14
CA GLU A 93 -12.89 3.91 7.56
C GLU A 93 -11.54 3.34 8.01
N MET A 94 -11.44 2.89 9.25
CA MET A 94 -10.27 2.19 9.77
C MET A 94 -9.99 0.91 8.98
N GLN A 95 -11.02 0.16 8.61
CA GLN A 95 -10.89 -1.03 7.79
C GLN A 95 -10.27 -0.71 6.43
N ASP A 96 -10.78 0.29 5.73
CA ASP A 96 -10.26 0.72 4.44
C ASP A 96 -8.81 1.24 4.53
N LEU A 97 -8.53 2.09 5.53
CA LEU A 97 -7.20 2.68 5.72
C LEU A 97 -6.14 1.64 6.05
N LEU A 98 -6.43 0.71 6.97
CA LEU A 98 -5.50 -0.36 7.33
C LEU A 98 -5.26 -1.35 6.18
N PHE A 99 -6.30 -1.64 5.38
CA PHE A 99 -6.11 -2.45 4.18
C PHE A 99 -5.23 -1.74 3.15
N ASN A 100 -5.44 -0.44 2.93
CA ASN A 100 -4.60 0.37 2.05
C ASN A 100 -3.15 0.46 2.56
N GLU A 101 -2.91 0.49 3.87
CA GLU A 101 -1.55 0.42 4.46
C GLU A 101 -0.84 -0.86 4.03
N ILE A 102 -1.51 -2.00 4.09
CA ILE A 102 -0.98 -3.29 3.64
C ILE A 102 -0.60 -3.23 2.16
N VAL A 103 -1.52 -2.76 1.32
CA VAL A 103 -1.29 -2.61 -0.13
C VAL A 103 -0.10 -1.68 -0.44
N VAL A 104 0.12 -0.63 0.36
CA VAL A 104 1.31 0.23 0.23
C VAL A 104 2.59 -0.56 0.47
N TYR A 105 2.67 -1.38 1.51
CA TYR A 105 3.85 -2.21 1.78
C TYR A 105 4.07 -3.26 0.68
N GLU A 106 3.02 -3.83 0.11
CA GLU A 106 3.12 -4.72 -1.06
C GLU A 106 3.72 -4.02 -2.26
N LYS A 107 3.25 -2.81 -2.57
CA LYS A 107 3.77 -1.99 -3.68
C LYS A 107 5.23 -1.57 -3.45
N LYS A 108 5.66 -1.43 -2.20
CA LYS A 108 7.06 -1.22 -1.81
C LYS A 108 7.89 -2.52 -1.87
N LEU A 109 7.27 -3.66 -2.19
CA LEU A 109 7.85 -5.00 -2.14
C LEU A 109 8.34 -5.42 -0.74
N ASP A 110 7.84 -4.77 0.31
CA ASP A 110 8.08 -5.13 1.71
C ASP A 110 7.03 -6.14 2.18
N PHE A 111 7.12 -7.35 1.65
CA PHE A 111 6.17 -8.43 1.96
C PHE A 111 6.24 -8.90 3.42
N VAL A 112 7.35 -8.67 4.10
CA VAL A 112 7.49 -9.01 5.54
C VAL A 112 6.59 -8.11 6.38
N THR A 113 6.67 -6.80 6.16
CA THR A 113 5.82 -5.83 6.86
C THR A 113 4.35 -5.98 6.44
N ALA A 114 4.07 -6.16 5.15
CA ALA A 114 2.72 -6.39 4.65
C ALA A 114 2.07 -7.62 5.32
N LEU A 115 2.79 -8.74 5.44
CA LEU A 115 2.32 -9.95 6.12
C LEU A 115 2.02 -9.70 7.61
N SER A 116 2.90 -9.00 8.32
CA SER A 116 2.68 -8.65 9.73
C SER A 116 1.42 -7.80 9.92
N LYS A 117 1.25 -6.77 9.09
CA LYS A 117 0.07 -5.90 9.09
C LYS A 117 -1.21 -6.67 8.74
N MET A 118 -1.17 -7.57 7.78
CA MET A 118 -2.32 -8.42 7.42
C MET A 118 -2.71 -9.35 8.56
N GLN A 119 -1.77 -9.90 9.30
CA GLN A 119 -2.05 -10.72 10.48
C GLN A 119 -2.70 -9.93 11.62
N GLU A 120 -2.37 -8.64 11.77
CA GLU A 120 -3.04 -7.72 12.70
C GLU A 120 -4.44 -7.35 12.22
N TYR A 121 -4.58 -7.04 10.94
CA TYR A 121 -5.85 -6.70 10.31
C TYR A 121 -6.92 -7.80 10.48
N ILE A 122 -6.59 -9.06 10.21
CA ILE A 122 -7.52 -10.19 10.33
C ILE A 122 -7.99 -10.41 11.78
N LYS A 123 -7.18 -10.07 12.79
CA LYS A 123 -7.63 -10.14 14.19
C LYS A 123 -8.71 -9.10 14.50
N MET A 124 -8.66 -7.94 13.83
CA MET A 124 -9.65 -6.87 13.99
C MET A 124 -10.88 -7.10 13.12
N PHE A 125 -10.70 -7.64 11.91
CA PHE A 125 -11.72 -7.84 10.90
C PHE A 125 -11.77 -9.32 10.43
N PRO A 126 -12.17 -10.26 11.31
CA PRO A 126 -12.09 -11.70 11.03
C PRO A 126 -13.06 -12.17 9.93
N ASP A 127 -14.10 -11.39 9.65
CA ASP A 127 -15.15 -11.72 8.67
C ASP A 127 -14.81 -11.20 7.25
N ASP A 128 -13.64 -10.55 7.05
CA ASP A 128 -13.22 -10.10 5.74
C ASP A 128 -12.63 -11.25 4.91
N GLU A 129 -13.47 -11.79 4.03
CA GLU A 129 -13.08 -12.90 3.14
C GLU A 129 -11.94 -12.56 2.17
N ASN A 130 -11.77 -11.28 1.81
CA ASN A 130 -10.71 -10.85 0.91
C ASN A 130 -9.37 -10.85 1.64
N ALA A 131 -9.35 -10.41 2.90
CA ALA A 131 -8.16 -10.44 3.74
C ALA A 131 -7.61 -11.87 3.94
N ALA A 132 -8.48 -12.89 4.03
CA ALA A 132 -8.05 -14.27 4.14
C ALA A 132 -7.30 -14.76 2.88
N LYS A 133 -7.73 -14.32 1.70
CA LYS A 133 -7.04 -14.64 0.42
C LYS A 133 -5.71 -13.91 0.32
N GLU A 134 -5.68 -12.63 0.70
CA GLU A 134 -4.48 -11.80 0.69
C GLU A 134 -3.43 -12.31 1.68
N LEU A 135 -3.85 -12.76 2.88
CA LEU A 135 -2.95 -13.43 3.84
C LEU A 135 -2.23 -14.64 3.20
N THR A 136 -2.97 -15.47 2.47
CA THR A 136 -2.40 -16.66 1.81
C THR A 136 -1.38 -16.25 0.76
N PHE A 137 -1.66 -15.21 -0.03
CA PHE A 137 -0.73 -14.66 -1.01
C PHE A 137 0.56 -14.15 -0.35
N LEU A 138 0.43 -13.33 0.70
CA LEU A 138 1.58 -12.76 1.42
C LEU A 138 2.44 -13.82 2.11
N GLN A 139 1.82 -14.88 2.64
CA GLN A 139 2.56 -16.03 3.21
C GLN A 139 3.39 -16.76 2.14
N SER A 140 2.84 -16.95 0.95
CA SER A 140 3.56 -17.57 -0.16
C SER A 140 4.76 -16.71 -0.58
N ARG A 141 4.55 -15.41 -0.79
CA ARG A 141 5.62 -14.47 -1.19
C ARG A 141 6.74 -14.39 -0.16
N ASN A 142 6.41 -14.37 1.12
CA ASN A 142 7.40 -14.35 2.19
C ASN A 142 8.16 -15.68 2.31
N GLY A 143 7.51 -16.81 2.02
CA GLY A 143 8.14 -18.13 1.95
C GLY A 143 9.13 -18.26 0.78
N GLU A 144 8.79 -17.72 -0.38
CA GLU A 144 9.68 -17.67 -1.53
C GLU A 144 10.96 -16.85 -1.25
N LEU A 145 10.81 -15.64 -0.67
CA LEU A 145 11.95 -14.80 -0.28
C LEU A 145 12.87 -15.46 0.74
N SER A 146 12.32 -16.22 1.69
CA SER A 146 13.11 -16.94 2.70
C SER A 146 13.91 -18.10 2.09
N ASN A 147 13.39 -18.75 1.06
CA ASN A 147 14.07 -19.83 0.36
C ASN A 147 15.19 -19.31 -0.56
N ASP A 148 14.98 -18.19 -1.24
CA ASP A 148 16.00 -17.57 -2.10
C ASP A 148 17.21 -17.10 -1.28
N THR A 149 16.99 -16.50 -0.12
CA THR A 149 18.09 -16.07 0.77
C THR A 149 18.83 -17.26 1.38
N ALA A 150 18.16 -18.38 1.64
CA ALA A 150 18.79 -19.60 2.15
C ALA A 150 19.64 -20.30 1.07
N SER A 151 19.24 -20.22 -0.19
CA SER A 151 19.99 -20.81 -1.33
C SER A 151 21.29 -20.03 -1.59
N ASP A 152 21.25 -18.70 -1.53
CA ASP A 152 22.42 -17.85 -1.77
C ASP A 152 23.50 -17.98 -0.66
N THR A 153 23.07 -18.22 0.59
CA THR A 153 24.00 -18.46 1.71
C THR A 153 24.67 -19.84 1.65
N THR A 154 24.04 -20.85 1.04
CA THR A 154 24.65 -22.18 0.91
C THR A 154 25.68 -22.25 -0.21
N GLU A 155 25.48 -21.53 -1.31
CA GLU A 155 26.46 -21.45 -2.41
C GLU A 155 27.76 -20.73 -1.99
N ASN A 156 27.68 -19.72 -1.13
CA ASN A 156 28.86 -19.00 -0.63
C ASN A 156 29.66 -19.81 0.41
N ILE A 157 29.04 -20.70 1.16
CA ILE A 157 29.75 -21.53 2.15
C ILE A 157 30.56 -22.64 1.46
N ASP A 158 30.04 -23.22 0.38
CA ASP A 158 30.73 -24.25 -0.37
C ASP A 158 31.90 -23.70 -1.23
N ALA A 159 31.88 -22.42 -1.60
CA ALA A 159 32.97 -21.76 -2.32
C ALA A 159 34.19 -21.42 -1.41
N GLU A 160 33.98 -21.12 -0.15
CA GLU A 160 35.09 -20.88 0.80
C GLU A 160 35.76 -22.17 1.30
N ALA A 161 35.01 -23.28 1.39
CA ALA A 161 35.55 -24.56 1.83
C ALA A 161 36.46 -25.25 0.78
N ALA A 162 36.40 -24.83 -0.48
CA ALA A 162 37.20 -25.41 -1.57
C ALA A 162 38.55 -24.72 -1.78
N SER A 163 38.86 -23.60 -1.11
CA SER A 163 40.10 -22.84 -1.34
C SER A 163 41.22 -23.10 -0.31
N ASP A 164 40.96 -23.90 0.73
CA ASP A 164 41.95 -24.15 1.81
C ASP A 164 42.58 -25.56 1.79
N ALA A 165 42.50 -26.30 0.67
CA ALA A 165 43.11 -27.63 0.52
C ALA A 165 44.15 -27.67 -0.59
N GLY A 166 45.31 -27.03 -0.37
CA GLY A 166 46.40 -27.21 -1.35
C GLY A 166 47.62 -26.31 -1.13
N ASP A 167 48.40 -26.54 -0.13
CA ASP A 167 49.89 -26.50 -0.25
C ASP A 167 50.57 -27.08 0.99
N THR A 168 50.89 -28.33 0.92
CA THR A 168 51.97 -28.94 1.74
C THR A 168 52.83 -29.80 0.82
N THR A 169 53.84 -29.25 0.22
CA THR A 169 55.01 -30.00 -0.29
C THR A 169 56.21 -29.55 0.53
N ASP A 170 56.54 -30.36 1.49
CA ASP A 170 57.69 -31.23 1.63
C ASP A 170 58.92 -30.88 0.73
N THR A 171 59.98 -30.48 1.39
CA THR A 171 61.36 -30.70 0.94
C THR A 171 62.25 -30.98 2.15
N SER A 172 62.37 -32.26 2.50
CA SER A 172 63.57 -32.82 3.13
C SER A 172 64.56 -33.12 2.02
N ASP A 173 65.76 -32.67 2.15
CA ASP A 173 67.03 -33.37 1.83
C ASP A 173 68.17 -32.46 2.19
N GLY A 174 69.16 -32.83 2.97
CA GLY A 174 69.98 -34.01 2.93
C GLY A 174 71.43 -33.62 2.63
N SER A 175 72.29 -33.83 3.55
CA SER A 175 73.77 -33.83 3.53
C SER A 175 74.45 -32.74 4.26
#